data_810cac1a080ecce5c0691e6bf0a8dad4
#
_entry.id   810cac1a080ecce5c0691e6bf0a8dad4
#
_cell.length_a   1.000
_cell.length_b   1.000
_cell.length_c   1.000
_cell.angle_alpha   90.00
_cell.angle_beta   90.00
_cell.angle_gamma   90.00
#
_symmetry.space_group_name_H-M   'P 1'
#
loop_
_entity.id
_entity.type
_entity.pdbx_description
1 polymer ?
#
loop_
_entity_poly.entity_id
_entity_poly.type
_entity_poly.pdbx_seq_one_letter_code
_entity_poly.pdbx_strand_id
1 'polypeptide(L)'
;GTDHNLVLKELDTVVGLSSYSLCKKVNVTSSETVINDIAKCAIEVINFSRPKNEFTFKVESHRGNKQFKLTSIEISQQVARLVLPNIEGMSVDVHNPDLVLRIDLRNEGIYVYTNSIKGLGGYPSGIAGKGLVMMSGGIDSPVASFLAIKKGVLVDAIHFASPPYTSLMALQKVIDLLEQL
;
A
#
# COMPACT_ATOMS: atom_id res chain seq x y z
N GLY A 1 14.82 5.61 -14.49
CA GLY A 1 13.51 5.56 -13.79
C GLY A 1 13.47 4.35 -12.90
N THR A 2 12.86 4.49 -11.74
CA THR A 2 12.70 3.37 -10.79
C THR A 2 11.78 2.32 -11.41
N ASP A 3 12.18 1.06 -11.36
CA ASP A 3 11.31 -0.04 -11.82
C ASP A 3 10.16 -0.21 -10.79
N HIS A 4 8.96 0.14 -11.22
CA HIS A 4 7.76 0.04 -10.37
C HIS A 4 7.49 -1.38 -9.88
N ASN A 5 7.78 -2.40 -10.69
CA ASN A 5 7.56 -3.80 -10.32
C ASN A 5 8.50 -4.24 -9.19
N LEU A 6 9.74 -3.75 -9.20
CA LEU A 6 10.69 -4.01 -8.13
C LEU A 6 10.22 -3.37 -6.82
N VAL A 7 9.78 -2.09 -6.88
CA VAL A 7 9.25 -1.39 -5.70
C VAL A 7 8.03 -2.10 -5.11
N LEU A 8 7.11 -2.59 -5.97
CA LEU A 8 5.93 -3.32 -5.49
C LEU A 8 6.30 -4.63 -4.79
N LYS A 9 7.28 -5.38 -5.32
CA LYS A 9 7.78 -6.60 -4.68
C LYS A 9 8.39 -6.32 -3.30
N GLU A 10 9.19 -5.27 -3.19
CA GLU A 10 9.76 -4.87 -1.89
C GLU A 10 8.67 -4.44 -0.90
N LEU A 11 7.65 -3.71 -1.34
CA LEU A 11 6.55 -3.30 -0.48
C LEU A 11 5.72 -4.49 0.05
N ASP A 12 5.64 -5.58 -0.71
CA ASP A 12 4.95 -6.81 -0.29
C ASP A 12 5.66 -7.52 0.88
N THR A 13 6.94 -7.26 1.10
CA THR A 13 7.73 -7.85 2.19
C THR A 13 7.79 -7.00 3.45
N VAL A 14 7.33 -5.74 3.39
CA VAL A 14 7.43 -4.80 4.51
C VAL A 14 6.43 -5.11 5.62
N VAL A 15 6.94 -5.57 6.76
CA VAL A 15 6.15 -5.76 7.98
C VAL A 15 5.72 -4.41 8.54
N GLY A 16 4.46 -4.31 8.99
CA GLY A 16 3.85 -3.07 9.50
C GLY A 16 3.14 -2.24 8.42
N LEU A 17 3.34 -2.55 7.15
CA LEU A 17 2.64 -1.90 6.04
C LEU A 17 1.24 -2.50 5.86
N SER A 18 0.21 -1.73 6.18
CA SER A 18 -1.19 -2.17 6.09
C SER A 18 -1.68 -2.24 4.64
N SER A 19 -1.40 -1.20 3.87
CA SER A 19 -1.73 -1.10 2.45
C SER A 19 -0.90 -0.04 1.76
N TYR A 20 -0.80 -0.14 0.45
CA TYR A 20 -0.16 0.85 -0.40
C TYR A 20 -0.94 1.02 -1.72
N SER A 21 -0.71 2.13 -2.41
CA SER A 21 -1.41 2.47 -3.64
C SER A 21 -0.48 3.17 -4.61
N LEU A 22 -0.56 2.80 -5.88
CA LEU A 22 0.01 3.60 -6.95
C LEU A 22 -0.89 4.81 -7.17
N CYS A 23 -0.38 5.99 -6.93
CA CYS A 23 -1.13 7.23 -7.07
C CYS A 23 -0.49 8.16 -8.11
N LYS A 24 -1.33 8.98 -8.73
CA LYS A 24 -0.91 10.09 -9.56
C LYS A 24 -1.03 11.39 -8.77
N LYS A 25 0.05 12.17 -8.71
CA LYS A 25 0.01 13.49 -8.10
C LYS A 25 -0.62 14.48 -9.07
N VAL A 26 -1.59 15.27 -8.59
CA VAL A 26 -2.27 16.30 -9.37
C VAL A 26 -1.35 17.50 -9.55
N ASN A 27 -1.18 17.94 -10.79
CA ASN A 27 -0.52 19.20 -11.09
C ASN A 27 -1.54 20.34 -10.94
N VAL A 28 -1.55 20.99 -9.80
CA VAL A 28 -2.45 22.10 -9.51
C VAL A 28 -1.91 23.37 -10.17
N THR A 29 -2.70 23.98 -11.05
CA THR A 29 -2.34 25.22 -11.76
C THR A 29 -2.74 26.47 -10.99
N SER A 30 -3.91 26.46 -10.35
CA SER A 30 -4.34 27.52 -9.45
C SER A 30 -5.37 27.01 -8.43
N SER A 31 -5.64 27.80 -7.39
CA SER A 31 -6.66 27.46 -6.39
C SER A 31 -8.09 27.46 -6.97
N GLU A 32 -8.33 28.16 -8.06
CA GLU A 32 -9.65 28.26 -8.73
C GLU A 32 -9.89 27.06 -9.64
N THR A 33 -8.84 26.51 -10.24
CA THR A 33 -8.92 25.39 -11.20
C THR A 33 -8.72 24.03 -10.58
N VAL A 34 -8.43 23.95 -9.29
CA VAL A 34 -8.02 22.72 -8.59
C VAL A 34 -8.97 21.53 -8.82
N ILE A 35 -10.28 21.74 -8.84
CA ILE A 35 -11.28 20.69 -9.09
C ILE A 35 -11.18 20.18 -10.53
N ASN A 36 -10.97 21.06 -11.50
CA ASN A 36 -10.78 20.70 -12.89
C ASN A 36 -9.46 19.93 -13.09
N ASP A 37 -8.39 20.33 -12.40
CA ASP A 37 -7.09 19.67 -12.45
C ASP A 37 -7.17 18.25 -11.82
N ILE A 38 -7.91 18.10 -10.70
CA ILE A 38 -8.23 16.81 -10.11
C ILE A 38 -9.03 15.94 -11.11
N ALA A 39 -10.07 16.49 -11.74
CA ALA A 39 -10.89 15.75 -12.69
C ALA A 39 -10.10 15.27 -13.92
N LYS A 40 -9.22 16.08 -14.47
CA LYS A 40 -8.30 15.68 -15.56
C LYS A 40 -7.42 14.52 -15.14
N CYS A 41 -6.78 14.62 -13.97
CA CYS A 41 -5.95 13.55 -13.43
C CYS A 41 -6.77 12.27 -13.17
N ALA A 42 -8.00 12.41 -12.67
CA ALA A 42 -8.93 11.32 -12.41
C ALA A 42 -9.30 10.56 -13.70
N ILE A 43 -9.58 11.26 -14.79
CA ILE A 43 -9.88 10.65 -16.09
C ILE A 43 -8.71 9.78 -16.56
N GLU A 44 -7.47 10.27 -16.44
CA GLU A 44 -6.29 9.52 -16.83
C GLU A 44 -6.10 8.26 -15.96
N VAL A 45 -6.31 8.37 -14.64
CA VAL A 45 -6.20 7.26 -13.70
C VAL A 45 -7.29 6.21 -13.96
N ILE A 46 -8.53 6.63 -14.21
CA ILE A 46 -9.63 5.72 -14.52
C ILE A 46 -9.39 4.99 -15.84
N ASN A 47 -8.96 5.69 -16.88
CA ASN A 47 -8.67 5.08 -18.18
C ASN A 47 -7.55 4.03 -18.09
N PHE A 48 -6.55 4.25 -17.24
CA PHE A 48 -5.49 3.28 -16.98
C PHE A 48 -5.99 2.06 -16.18
N SER A 49 -6.93 2.26 -15.25
CA SER A 49 -7.42 1.24 -14.31
C SER A 49 -8.76 0.62 -14.71
N ARG A 50 -9.27 0.93 -15.88
CA ARG A 50 -10.61 0.55 -16.36
C ARG A 50 -10.82 -0.97 -16.29
N PRO A 51 -11.83 -1.46 -15.52
CA PRO A 51 -12.00 -2.90 -15.32
C PRO A 51 -12.66 -3.61 -16.51
N LYS A 52 -13.57 -2.93 -17.23
CA LYS A 52 -14.37 -3.45 -18.37
C LYS A 52 -14.95 -2.29 -19.17
N ASN A 53 -15.65 -2.57 -20.29
CA ASN A 53 -16.24 -1.55 -21.14
C ASN A 53 -17.36 -0.76 -20.45
N GLU A 54 -18.26 -1.47 -19.75
CA GLU A 54 -19.31 -0.86 -18.92
C GLU A 54 -19.03 -1.17 -17.46
N PHE A 55 -18.96 -0.14 -16.62
CA PHE A 55 -18.65 -0.30 -15.20
C PHE A 55 -19.27 0.81 -14.35
N THR A 56 -19.44 0.49 -13.10
CA THR A 56 -19.90 1.44 -12.09
C THR A 56 -18.73 2.02 -11.31
N PHE A 57 -18.84 3.29 -10.90
CA PHE A 57 -17.80 3.91 -10.10
C PHE A 57 -18.36 4.75 -8.95
N LYS A 58 -17.49 5.01 -8.00
CA LYS A 58 -17.70 5.91 -6.86
C LYS A 58 -16.47 6.78 -6.67
N VAL A 59 -16.66 8.01 -6.24
CA VAL A 59 -15.57 8.90 -5.82
C VAL A 59 -15.57 9.02 -4.30
N GLU A 60 -14.42 8.76 -3.69
CA GLU A 60 -14.16 8.95 -2.26
C GLU A 60 -13.03 9.95 -2.08
N SER A 61 -13.31 11.08 -1.42
CA SER A 61 -12.30 12.09 -1.13
C SER A 61 -11.98 12.10 0.36
N HIS A 62 -10.70 12.05 0.67
CA HIS A 62 -10.17 12.24 2.01
C HIS A 62 -9.42 13.56 2.09
N ARG A 63 -9.78 14.39 3.09
CA ARG A 63 -9.21 15.71 3.28
C ARG A 63 -8.36 15.77 4.55
N GLY A 64 -7.06 15.52 4.42
CA GLY A 64 -6.07 15.72 5.48
C GLY A 64 -5.78 17.21 5.72
N ASN A 65 -5.81 18.03 4.65
CA ASN A 65 -5.69 19.48 4.74
C ASN A 65 -7.05 20.15 4.97
N LYS A 66 -7.32 20.60 6.20
CA LYS A 66 -8.57 21.28 6.58
C LYS A 66 -8.71 22.73 6.05
N GLN A 67 -7.63 23.31 5.52
CA GLN A 67 -7.65 24.67 4.94
C GLN A 67 -8.32 24.69 3.55
N PHE A 68 -8.55 23.55 2.93
CA PHE A 68 -9.27 23.47 1.68
C PHE A 68 -10.73 23.89 1.89
N LYS A 69 -11.25 24.81 1.07
CA LYS A 69 -12.57 25.43 1.25
C LYS A 69 -13.73 24.43 1.13
N LEU A 70 -13.62 23.43 0.25
CA LEU A 70 -14.67 22.44 0.00
C LEU A 70 -14.54 21.26 0.98
N THR A 71 -15.68 20.70 1.34
CA THR A 71 -15.75 19.44 2.10
C THR A 71 -15.39 18.23 1.21
N SER A 72 -15.04 17.09 1.83
CA SER A 72 -14.78 15.86 1.09
C SER A 72 -15.94 15.43 0.20
N ILE A 73 -17.17 15.61 0.69
CA ILE A 73 -18.39 15.27 -0.07
C ILE A 73 -18.54 16.16 -1.29
N GLU A 74 -18.36 17.47 -1.13
CA GLU A 74 -18.43 18.43 -2.25
C GLU A 74 -17.37 18.18 -3.31
N ILE A 75 -16.13 17.85 -2.88
CA ILE A 75 -15.05 17.48 -3.80
C ILE A 75 -15.43 16.23 -4.59
N SER A 76 -15.89 15.17 -3.91
CA SER A 76 -16.30 13.93 -4.56
C SER A 76 -17.41 14.15 -5.58
N GLN A 77 -18.42 14.94 -5.22
CA GLN A 77 -19.56 15.25 -6.11
C GLN A 77 -19.13 16.08 -7.31
N GLN A 78 -18.32 17.13 -7.11
CA GLN A 78 -17.88 18.01 -8.20
C GLN A 78 -16.95 17.25 -9.18
N VAL A 79 -16.01 16.45 -8.65
CA VAL A 79 -15.14 15.63 -9.50
C VAL A 79 -15.95 14.58 -10.26
N ALA A 80 -16.88 13.87 -9.60
CA ALA A 80 -17.75 12.89 -10.27
C ALA A 80 -18.55 13.51 -11.44
N ARG A 81 -19.11 14.71 -11.25
CA ARG A 81 -19.84 15.43 -12.30
C ARG A 81 -18.97 15.79 -13.51
N LEU A 82 -17.70 16.10 -13.28
CA LEU A 82 -16.76 16.44 -14.35
C LEU A 82 -16.20 15.20 -15.04
N VAL A 83 -16.03 14.10 -14.33
CA VAL A 83 -15.44 12.86 -14.85
C VAL A 83 -16.46 12.04 -15.64
N LEU A 84 -17.70 11.93 -15.14
CA LEU A 84 -18.75 11.07 -15.70
C LEU A 84 -18.99 11.28 -17.21
N PRO A 85 -19.16 12.52 -17.74
CA PRO A 85 -19.43 12.74 -19.16
C PRO A 85 -18.22 12.48 -20.07
N ASN A 86 -17.01 12.31 -19.51
CA ASN A 86 -15.78 12.14 -20.26
C ASN A 86 -15.33 10.66 -20.40
N ILE A 87 -16.09 9.72 -19.84
CA ILE A 87 -15.76 8.27 -19.89
C ILE A 87 -17.00 7.52 -20.31
N GLU A 88 -16.96 6.98 -21.51
CA GLU A 88 -18.05 6.18 -22.09
C GLU A 88 -18.25 4.86 -21.33
N GLY A 89 -19.50 4.44 -21.15
CA GLY A 89 -19.85 3.19 -20.46
C GLY A 89 -19.69 3.24 -18.94
N MET A 90 -19.45 4.43 -18.35
CA MET A 90 -19.33 4.59 -16.90
C MET A 90 -20.65 5.12 -16.31
N SER A 91 -21.07 4.53 -15.19
CA SER A 91 -22.21 4.96 -14.39
C SER A 91 -21.87 5.04 -12.91
N VAL A 92 -22.73 5.67 -12.11
CA VAL A 92 -22.47 5.85 -10.66
C VAL A 92 -23.19 4.77 -9.86
N ASP A 93 -22.45 4.07 -9.00
CA ASP A 93 -23.00 3.24 -7.93
C ASP A 93 -22.23 3.51 -6.64
N VAL A 94 -22.91 4.04 -5.62
CA VAL A 94 -22.28 4.41 -4.34
C VAL A 94 -22.23 3.25 -3.35
N HIS A 95 -22.96 2.16 -3.61
CA HIS A 95 -23.06 1.00 -2.72
C HIS A 95 -22.14 -0.12 -3.11
N ASN A 96 -22.17 -0.55 -4.39
CA ASN A 96 -21.38 -1.66 -4.92
C ASN A 96 -20.66 -1.27 -6.22
N PRO A 97 -19.73 -0.29 -6.19
CA PRO A 97 -19.03 0.15 -7.39
C PRO A 97 -18.01 -0.89 -7.85
N ASP A 98 -17.88 -1.07 -9.16
CA ASP A 98 -16.79 -1.84 -9.77
C ASP A 98 -15.43 -1.15 -9.55
N LEU A 99 -15.41 0.19 -9.47
CA LEU A 99 -14.20 0.99 -9.30
C LEU A 99 -14.42 2.11 -8.28
N VAL A 100 -13.51 2.23 -7.34
CA VAL A 100 -13.48 3.35 -6.38
C VAL A 100 -12.35 4.29 -6.72
N LEU A 101 -12.69 5.50 -7.18
CA LEU A 101 -11.73 6.57 -7.37
C LEU A 101 -11.48 7.27 -6.03
N ARG A 102 -10.24 7.25 -5.56
CA ARG A 102 -9.84 7.90 -4.31
C ARG A 102 -9.03 9.16 -4.58
N ILE A 103 -9.37 10.21 -3.84
CA ILE A 103 -8.72 11.52 -3.89
C ILE A 103 -8.25 11.86 -2.49
N ASP A 104 -6.95 11.96 -2.30
CA ASP A 104 -6.34 12.27 -1.01
C ASP A 104 -5.71 13.67 -1.05
N LEU A 105 -6.31 14.61 -0.32
CA LEU A 105 -5.84 15.99 -0.23
C LEU A 105 -4.99 16.15 1.02
N ARG A 106 -3.68 16.26 0.82
CA ARG A 106 -2.67 16.43 1.86
C ARG A 106 -2.02 17.81 1.79
N ASN A 107 -1.20 18.14 2.78
CA ASN A 107 -0.46 19.40 2.77
C ASN A 107 0.59 19.45 1.66
N GLU A 108 1.21 18.31 1.35
CA GLU A 108 2.25 18.13 0.35
C GLU A 108 1.73 17.96 -1.09
N GLY A 109 0.41 17.81 -1.27
CA GLY A 109 -0.20 17.70 -2.58
C GLY A 109 -1.52 16.94 -2.59
N ILE A 110 -2.07 16.80 -3.80
CA ILE A 110 -3.30 16.06 -4.06
C ILE A 110 -2.94 14.81 -4.86
N TYR A 111 -3.44 13.67 -4.42
CA TYR A 111 -3.14 12.35 -4.99
C TYR A 111 -4.43 11.66 -5.42
N VAL A 112 -4.42 11.07 -6.61
CA VAL A 112 -5.55 10.34 -7.19
C VAL A 112 -5.12 8.91 -7.48
N TYR A 113 -5.95 7.94 -7.06
CA TYR A 113 -5.70 6.51 -7.26
C TYR A 113 -7.01 5.71 -7.22
N THR A 114 -6.97 4.49 -7.75
CA THR A 114 -8.12 3.56 -7.79
C THR A 114 -7.88 2.30 -6.99
N ASN A 115 -6.64 1.84 -6.93
CA ASN A 115 -6.30 0.56 -6.31
C ASN A 115 -5.65 0.77 -4.94
N SER A 116 -6.02 -0.08 -3.99
CA SER A 116 -5.31 -0.22 -2.72
C SER A 116 -4.88 -1.68 -2.59
N ILE A 117 -3.58 -1.91 -2.58
CA ILE A 117 -2.98 -3.23 -2.46
C ILE A 117 -2.76 -3.48 -0.97
N LYS A 118 -3.22 -4.64 -0.50
CA LYS A 118 -3.05 -5.02 0.90
C LYS A 118 -1.58 -5.40 1.12
N GLY A 119 -0.93 -4.73 2.06
CA GLY A 119 0.41 -5.05 2.51
C GLY A 119 0.43 -6.25 3.47
N LEU A 120 1.64 -6.61 3.92
CA LEU A 120 1.86 -7.73 4.82
C LEU A 120 1.17 -7.52 6.19
N GLY A 121 0.92 -6.28 6.56
CA GLY A 121 0.36 -5.90 7.85
C GLY A 121 1.33 -6.16 9.00
N GLY A 122 0.80 -6.22 10.21
CA GLY A 122 1.60 -6.35 11.42
C GLY A 122 1.80 -5.02 12.13
N TYR A 123 2.73 -4.99 13.08
CA TYR A 123 3.06 -3.82 13.87
C TYR A 123 4.43 -3.26 13.46
N PRO A 124 4.67 -1.96 13.66
CA PRO A 124 5.98 -1.37 13.42
C PRO A 124 7.08 -2.09 14.22
N SER A 125 8.22 -2.28 13.59
CA SER A 125 9.36 -2.99 14.18
C SER A 125 9.81 -2.34 15.49
N GLY A 126 10.02 -3.14 16.52
CA GLY A 126 10.50 -2.72 17.84
C GLY A 126 9.45 -2.21 18.81
N ILE A 127 8.18 -2.03 18.39
CA ILE A 127 7.12 -1.54 19.29
C ILE A 127 6.80 -2.53 20.44
N ALA A 128 7.00 -3.83 20.21
CA ALA A 128 6.80 -4.87 21.21
C ALA A 128 8.10 -5.28 21.95
N GLY A 129 9.16 -4.47 21.81
CA GLY A 129 10.45 -4.73 22.46
C GLY A 129 11.34 -5.68 21.67
N LYS A 130 12.28 -6.35 22.37
CA LYS A 130 13.27 -7.26 21.79
C LYS A 130 13.05 -8.68 22.29
N GLY A 131 13.34 -9.67 21.45
CA GLY A 131 13.29 -11.07 21.77
C GLY A 131 14.51 -11.82 21.22
N LEU A 132 14.93 -12.88 21.91
CA LEU A 132 15.96 -13.79 21.43
C LEU A 132 15.29 -15.10 21.02
N VAL A 133 15.47 -15.51 19.75
CA VAL A 133 14.93 -16.77 19.24
C VAL A 133 16.05 -17.81 19.12
N MET A 134 15.77 -19.04 19.53
CA MET A 134 16.64 -20.19 19.27
C MET A 134 16.36 -20.69 17.85
N MET A 135 17.27 -20.37 16.93
CA MET A 135 17.14 -20.74 15.53
C MET A 135 17.67 -22.13 15.28
N SER A 136 16.87 -22.96 14.66
CA SER A 136 17.25 -24.31 14.21
C SER A 136 17.16 -24.41 12.69
N GLY A 137 17.71 -25.48 12.11
CA GLY A 137 17.58 -25.79 10.69
C GLY A 137 16.20 -26.34 10.29
N GLY A 138 15.23 -26.39 11.24
CA GLY A 138 13.83 -26.80 11.01
C GLY A 138 12.97 -25.64 10.53
N ILE A 139 11.73 -25.94 10.14
CA ILE A 139 10.76 -24.96 9.61
C ILE A 139 10.09 -24.12 10.71
N ASP A 140 9.98 -24.61 11.93
CA ASP A 140 9.18 -23.98 12.98
C ASP A 140 9.83 -22.69 13.50
N SER A 141 11.17 -22.70 13.71
CA SER A 141 11.87 -21.54 14.27
C SER A 141 11.85 -20.31 13.36
N PRO A 142 12.07 -20.39 12.02
CA PRO A 142 11.91 -19.22 11.15
C PRO A 142 10.47 -18.74 11.08
N VAL A 143 9.48 -19.64 11.07
CA VAL A 143 8.06 -19.23 11.10
C VAL A 143 7.70 -18.50 12.40
N ALA A 144 8.16 -19.02 13.55
CA ALA A 144 7.94 -18.36 14.84
C ALA A 144 8.61 -17.00 14.90
N SER A 145 9.83 -16.87 14.34
CA SER A 145 10.55 -15.59 14.22
C SER A 145 9.79 -14.59 13.37
N PHE A 146 9.31 -15.00 12.19
CA PHE A 146 8.49 -14.16 11.34
C PHE A 146 7.20 -13.68 12.03
N LEU A 147 6.53 -14.56 12.74
CA LEU A 147 5.32 -14.20 13.49
C LEU A 147 5.63 -13.21 14.63
N ALA A 148 6.77 -13.35 15.31
CA ALA A 148 7.22 -12.40 16.33
C ALA A 148 7.57 -11.04 15.71
N ILE A 149 8.30 -11.02 14.60
CA ILE A 149 8.60 -9.79 13.83
C ILE A 149 7.30 -9.10 13.41
N LYS A 150 6.33 -9.88 12.90
CA LYS A 150 5.02 -9.35 12.51
C LYS A 150 4.22 -8.77 13.69
N LYS A 151 4.51 -9.19 14.92
CA LYS A 151 3.97 -8.60 16.15
C LYS A 151 4.76 -7.40 16.65
N GLY A 152 5.77 -6.96 15.92
CA GLY A 152 6.57 -5.78 16.25
C GLY A 152 7.75 -6.06 17.19
N VAL A 153 8.13 -7.31 17.37
CA VAL A 153 9.32 -7.69 18.16
C VAL A 153 10.57 -7.53 17.29
N LEU A 154 11.61 -6.88 17.80
CA LEU A 154 12.97 -6.97 17.26
C LEU A 154 13.55 -8.31 17.67
N VAL A 155 13.88 -9.14 16.69
CA VAL A 155 14.33 -10.50 16.94
C VAL A 155 15.84 -10.60 16.73
N ASP A 156 16.56 -10.96 17.80
CA ASP A 156 17.91 -11.47 17.71
C ASP A 156 17.86 -13.00 17.67
N ALA A 157 18.80 -13.66 16.97
CA ALA A 157 18.82 -15.10 16.83
C ALA A 157 20.08 -15.72 17.48
N ILE A 158 19.89 -16.87 18.12
CA ILE A 158 20.98 -17.71 18.61
C ILE A 158 20.87 -19.12 18.06
N HIS A 159 21.97 -19.69 17.62
CA HIS A 159 22.05 -21.07 17.17
C HIS A 159 23.05 -21.85 18.02
N PHE A 160 22.64 -23.02 18.48
CA PHE A 160 23.55 -23.93 19.23
C PHE A 160 24.15 -24.95 18.27
N ALA A 161 25.45 -24.80 18.02
CA ALA A 161 26.22 -25.73 17.23
C ALA A 161 27.06 -26.65 18.13
N SER A 162 27.13 -27.94 17.80
CA SER A 162 27.91 -28.96 18.51
C SER A 162 28.87 -29.67 17.55
N PRO A 163 30.02 -29.08 17.20
CA PRO A 163 31.01 -29.77 16.39
C PRO A 163 31.59 -30.99 17.12
N PRO A 164 31.87 -32.11 16.44
CA PRO A 164 31.70 -32.34 15.00
C PRO A 164 30.29 -32.81 14.58
N TYR A 165 29.35 -32.92 15.50
CA TYR A 165 28.01 -33.47 15.25
C TYR A 165 27.11 -32.49 14.45
N THR A 166 27.32 -31.17 14.57
CA THR A 166 26.66 -30.18 13.71
C THR A 166 27.56 -29.91 12.50
N SER A 167 27.09 -30.28 11.31
CA SER A 167 27.82 -30.05 10.07
C SER A 167 27.82 -28.55 9.67
N LEU A 168 28.83 -28.14 8.90
CA LEU A 168 28.91 -26.80 8.33
C LEU A 168 27.69 -26.48 7.43
N MET A 169 27.14 -27.48 6.74
CA MET A 169 25.91 -27.33 5.92
C MET A 169 24.71 -27.05 6.78
N ALA A 170 24.61 -27.60 7.98
CA ALA A 170 23.51 -27.31 8.90
C ALA A 170 23.58 -25.85 9.41
N LEU A 171 24.78 -25.36 9.69
CA LEU A 171 25.01 -23.96 10.07
C LEU A 171 24.65 -23.01 8.89
N GLN A 172 25.14 -23.33 7.67
CA GLN A 172 24.83 -22.52 6.50
C GLN A 172 23.32 -22.42 6.27
N LYS A 173 22.60 -23.53 6.40
CA LYS A 173 21.15 -23.54 6.30
C LYS A 173 20.45 -22.56 7.30
N VAL A 174 20.97 -22.46 8.51
CA VAL A 174 20.44 -21.52 9.52
C VAL A 174 20.70 -20.08 9.11
N ILE A 175 21.89 -19.78 8.55
CA ILE A 175 22.23 -18.46 8.02
C ILE A 175 21.29 -18.10 6.86
N ASP A 176 21.13 -19.00 5.89
CA ASP A 176 20.25 -18.79 4.74
C ASP A 176 18.78 -18.52 5.16
N LEU A 177 18.31 -19.19 6.22
CA LEU A 177 16.97 -18.97 6.79
C LEU A 177 16.85 -17.59 7.47
N LEU A 178 17.91 -17.12 8.12
CA LEU A 178 17.94 -15.78 8.75
C LEU A 178 17.97 -14.66 7.72
N GLU A 179 18.62 -14.87 6.57
CA GLU A 179 18.66 -13.91 5.47
C GLU A 179 17.29 -13.74 4.77
N GLN A 180 16.38 -14.69 4.95
CA GLN A 180 15.03 -14.64 4.40
C GLN A 180 14.00 -13.95 5.35
N LEU A 181 14.40 -13.69 6.59
CA LEU A 181 13.53 -13.06 7.60
C LEU A 181 13.67 -11.54 7.62
#